data_c52c7cd49474b4ce1bc1bd21af6b8f91
#
_entry.id   c52c7cd49474b4ce1bc1bd21af6b8f91
#
_cell.length_a   1.000
_cell.length_b   1.000
_cell.length_c   1.000
_cell.angle_alpha   90.00
_cell.angle_beta   90.00
_cell.angle_gamma   90.00
#
_symmetry.space_group_name_H-M   'P 1'
#
loop_
_entity.id
_entity.type
_entity.pdbx_description
1 polymer ?
#
loop_
_entity_poly.entity_id
_entity_poly.type
_entity_poly.pdbx_seq_one_letter_code
_entity_poly.pdbx_strand_id
1 'polypeptide(L)'
;MYKEIKQLYQDLEPEFRGELNDILITDNMDSLLKNVKELALRRSVELDSLKDQASFRREFLGNVAHELKTPLFIVQGYILTLLDVALKDASVNKKYLERANKGVERLTYIVKDLDLLTKLEKEDTQLEMEEFDILELIQSVFELLEMEASKSNIELEFDQKYEKAITVYADRERVQQVLTNLIMNSIKYGKQKGTTEVSVQSIFENKIIVRVRDNGEGIEEEHLPRLFERFYRVDKSGNRRRGGSGLGLAIVKHIIEAHKEQIFVESQAEIGSEFSFTLEKTDLIEAV
;
A
#
# COMPACT_ATOMS: atom_id res chain seq x y z
N MET A 1 50.48 6.34 22.94
CA MET A 1 49.63 6.03 21.79
C MET A 1 49.13 4.59 21.79
N TYR A 2 49.98 3.52 21.61
CA TYR A 2 49.50 2.11 21.63
C TYR A 2 48.85 1.68 22.94
N LYS A 3 49.39 2.12 24.11
CA LYS A 3 48.77 1.87 25.41
C LYS A 3 47.44 2.58 25.62
N GLU A 4 47.26 3.77 25.09
CA GLU A 4 46.05 4.56 25.18
C GLU A 4 44.92 3.95 24.29
N ILE A 5 45.29 3.50 23.10
CA ILE A 5 44.37 2.78 22.21
C ILE A 5 43.89 1.45 22.85
N LYS A 6 44.80 0.74 23.52
CA LYS A 6 44.49 -0.51 24.25
C LYS A 6 43.59 -0.28 25.46
N GLN A 7 43.74 0.86 26.11
CA GLN A 7 42.92 1.25 27.26
C GLN A 7 41.52 1.67 26.80
N LEU A 8 41.41 2.49 25.76
CA LEU A 8 40.15 2.80 25.09
C LEU A 8 39.39 1.55 24.63
N TYR A 9 40.12 0.57 24.10
CA TYR A 9 39.54 -0.73 23.70
C TYR A 9 38.97 -1.54 24.89
N GLN A 10 39.61 -1.46 26.06
CA GLN A 10 39.15 -2.14 27.27
C GLN A 10 37.90 -1.48 27.86
N ASP A 11 37.69 -0.20 27.61
CA ASP A 11 36.54 0.59 28.09
C ASP A 11 35.30 0.50 27.15
N LEU A 12 35.45 -0.15 25.98
CA LEU A 12 34.34 -0.38 25.06
C LEU A 12 33.47 -1.56 25.49
N GLU A 13 32.17 -1.46 25.20
CA GLU A 13 31.22 -2.56 25.45
C GLU A 13 31.59 -3.84 24.69
N PRO A 14 31.25 -5.03 25.21
CA PRO A 14 31.64 -6.33 24.63
C PRO A 14 31.28 -6.53 23.16
N GLU A 15 30.16 -5.94 22.71
CA GLU A 15 29.68 -5.99 21.32
C GLU A 15 30.62 -5.27 20.35
N PHE A 16 31.23 -4.16 20.79
CA PHE A 16 32.21 -3.41 20.02
C PHE A 16 33.59 -4.06 19.98
N ARG A 17 33.91 -4.92 20.93
CA ARG A 17 35.23 -5.55 21.03
C ARG A 17 35.46 -6.58 19.90
N GLY A 18 34.39 -7.26 19.45
CA GLY A 18 34.48 -8.24 18.36
C GLY A 18 34.87 -7.61 17.04
N GLU A 19 34.24 -6.53 16.66
CA GLU A 19 34.49 -5.80 15.39
C GLU A 19 35.87 -5.12 15.37
N LEU A 20 36.37 -4.64 16.53
CA LEU A 20 37.69 -4.01 16.64
C LEU A 20 38.84 -5.01 16.74
N ASN A 21 38.61 -6.26 17.15
CA ASN A 21 39.66 -7.27 17.18
C ASN A 21 40.25 -7.55 15.79
N ASP A 22 39.39 -7.62 14.78
CA ASP A 22 39.83 -7.82 13.38
C ASP A 22 40.60 -6.60 12.81
N ILE A 23 40.38 -5.42 13.40
CA ILE A 23 41.02 -4.15 13.01
C ILE A 23 42.38 -3.96 13.67
N LEU A 24 42.55 -4.44 14.90
CA LEU A 24 43.77 -4.23 15.71
C LEU A 24 44.91 -5.24 15.43
N ILE A 25 44.66 -6.30 14.65
CA ILE A 25 45.67 -7.33 14.30
C ILE A 25 46.66 -6.84 13.23
N THR A 26 46.55 -5.60 12.75
CA THR A 26 47.43 -5.07 11.70
C THR A 26 48.63 -4.32 12.29
N ASP A 27 49.83 -4.78 11.94
CA ASP A 27 51.11 -4.13 12.33
C ASP A 27 51.41 -2.79 11.62
N ASN A 28 50.49 -2.32 10.76
CA ASN A 28 50.67 -1.10 9.95
C ASN A 28 49.66 -0.02 10.27
N MET A 29 50.13 1.18 10.64
CA MET A 29 49.30 2.33 10.96
C MET A 29 48.37 2.77 9.81
N ASP A 30 48.78 2.60 8.57
CA ASP A 30 47.96 2.96 7.40
C ASP A 30 46.75 2.02 7.26
N SER A 31 46.93 0.73 7.54
CA SER A 31 45.85 -0.24 7.57
C SER A 31 44.86 0.06 8.70
N LEU A 32 45.34 0.43 9.88
CA LEU A 32 44.52 0.83 11.01
C LEU A 32 43.65 2.04 10.67
N LEU A 33 44.27 3.09 10.08
CA LEU A 33 43.54 4.29 9.65
C LEU A 33 42.49 4.01 8.59
N LYS A 34 42.79 3.12 7.64
CA LYS A 34 41.84 2.69 6.62
C LYS A 34 40.65 1.98 7.25
N ASN A 35 40.90 1.03 8.14
CA ASN A 35 39.86 0.25 8.81
C ASN A 35 38.96 1.14 9.71
N VAL A 36 39.56 2.09 10.45
CA VAL A 36 38.81 3.06 11.27
C VAL A 36 37.93 3.95 10.40
N LYS A 37 38.42 4.42 9.24
CA LYS A 37 37.63 5.20 8.29
C LYS A 37 36.45 4.38 7.74
N GLU A 38 36.69 3.12 7.40
CA GLU A 38 35.65 2.22 6.88
C GLU A 38 34.57 1.94 7.92
N LEU A 39 34.97 1.68 9.19
CA LEU A 39 34.04 1.52 10.29
C LEU A 39 33.23 2.80 10.53
N ALA A 40 33.88 3.96 10.55
CA ALA A 40 33.18 5.24 10.71
C ALA A 40 32.16 5.49 9.60
N LEU A 41 32.50 5.13 8.35
CA LEU A 41 31.60 5.23 7.22
C LEU A 41 30.39 4.28 7.36
N ARG A 42 30.62 3.02 7.71
CA ARG A 42 29.54 2.04 7.95
C ARG A 42 28.58 2.52 9.05
N ARG A 43 29.13 3.01 10.17
CA ARG A 43 28.32 3.54 11.28
C ARG A 43 27.54 4.81 10.88
N SER A 44 28.13 5.68 10.05
CA SER A 44 27.41 6.84 9.53
C SER A 44 26.21 6.41 8.69
N VAL A 45 26.38 5.45 7.78
CA VAL A 45 25.28 4.91 6.95
C VAL A 45 24.20 4.25 7.81
N GLU A 46 24.60 3.48 8.83
CA GLU A 46 23.65 2.85 9.77
C GLU A 46 22.86 3.90 10.57
N LEU A 47 23.55 4.93 11.10
CA LEU A 47 22.89 6.02 11.82
C LEU A 47 21.93 6.82 10.93
N ASP A 48 22.29 7.06 9.69
CA ASP A 48 21.42 7.77 8.75
C ASP A 48 20.20 6.90 8.40
N SER A 49 20.36 5.60 8.18
CA SER A 49 19.26 4.65 8.01
C SER A 49 18.31 4.64 9.22
N LEU A 50 18.85 4.59 10.45
CA LEU A 50 18.04 4.63 11.68
C LEU A 50 17.30 5.97 11.84
N LYS A 51 17.91 7.09 11.47
CA LYS A 51 17.24 8.41 11.47
C LYS A 51 16.11 8.46 10.46
N ASP A 52 16.34 7.92 9.25
CA ASP A 52 15.32 7.85 8.20
C ASP A 52 14.14 6.99 8.64
N GLN A 53 14.39 5.82 9.25
CA GLN A 53 13.36 4.98 9.83
C GLN A 53 12.58 5.71 10.95
N ALA A 54 13.28 6.41 11.84
CA ALA A 54 12.64 7.16 12.93
C ALA A 54 11.79 8.33 12.40
N SER A 55 12.27 9.04 11.37
CA SER A 55 11.53 10.14 10.72
C SER A 55 10.29 9.60 10.01
N PHE A 56 10.43 8.51 9.25
CA PHE A 56 9.34 7.82 8.58
C PHE A 56 8.26 7.35 9.57
N ARG A 57 8.68 6.73 10.69
CA ARG A 57 7.75 6.30 11.74
C ARG A 57 6.98 7.47 12.36
N ARG A 58 7.67 8.60 12.58
CA ARG A 58 7.04 9.82 13.12
C ARG A 58 6.03 10.41 12.15
N GLU A 59 6.39 10.51 10.88
CA GLU A 59 5.49 10.99 9.82
C GLU A 59 4.27 10.08 9.67
N PHE A 60 4.48 8.75 9.67
CA PHE A 60 3.42 7.76 9.63
C PHE A 60 2.42 7.96 10.77
N LEU A 61 2.88 8.05 12.02
CA LEU A 61 2.00 8.27 13.17
C LEU A 61 1.26 9.61 13.09
N GLY A 62 1.92 10.66 12.60
CA GLY A 62 1.30 11.97 12.37
C GLY A 62 0.17 11.89 11.34
N ASN A 63 0.39 11.19 10.24
CA ASN A 63 -0.61 11.00 9.18
C ASN A 63 -1.79 10.14 9.65
N VAL A 64 -1.53 9.06 10.40
CA VAL A 64 -2.57 8.24 11.04
C VAL A 64 -3.46 9.11 11.95
N ALA A 65 -2.83 9.87 12.84
CA ALA A 65 -3.56 10.74 13.77
C ALA A 65 -4.43 11.76 13.02
N HIS A 66 -3.92 12.35 11.95
CA HIS A 66 -4.64 13.31 11.13
C HIS A 66 -5.84 12.68 10.39
N GLU A 67 -5.64 11.51 9.76
CA GLU A 67 -6.70 10.82 9.01
C GLU A 67 -7.80 10.25 9.93
N LEU A 68 -7.48 9.88 11.17
CA LEU A 68 -8.47 9.48 12.17
C LEU A 68 -9.22 10.69 12.77
N LYS A 69 -8.53 11.82 13.00
CA LYS A 69 -9.09 13.00 13.64
C LYS A 69 -10.22 13.63 12.83
N THR A 70 -10.06 13.71 11.52
CA THR A 70 -11.05 14.34 10.63
C THR A 70 -12.43 13.66 10.69
N PRO A 71 -12.60 12.35 10.41
CA PRO A 71 -13.89 11.69 10.51
C PRO A 71 -14.42 11.66 11.94
N LEU A 72 -13.57 11.57 12.96
CA LEU A 72 -13.98 11.62 14.36
C LEU A 72 -14.68 12.93 14.70
N PHE A 73 -14.11 14.07 14.31
CA PHE A 73 -14.74 15.38 14.54
C PHE A 73 -16.03 15.56 13.74
N ILE A 74 -16.12 14.98 12.54
CA ILE A 74 -17.34 14.99 11.74
C ILE A 74 -18.45 14.22 12.47
N VAL A 75 -18.15 13.01 12.97
CA VAL A 75 -19.10 12.21 13.76
C VAL A 75 -19.53 12.97 15.00
N GLN A 76 -18.58 13.48 15.78
CA GLN A 76 -18.85 14.25 16.98
C GLN A 76 -19.74 15.48 16.69
N GLY A 77 -19.44 16.22 15.63
CA GLY A 77 -20.23 17.40 15.24
C GLY A 77 -21.68 17.04 14.92
N TYR A 78 -21.92 15.93 14.17
CA TYR A 78 -23.29 15.50 13.88
C TYR A 78 -24.03 15.01 15.12
N ILE A 79 -23.35 14.28 16.02
CA ILE A 79 -23.94 13.85 17.29
C ILE A 79 -24.31 15.05 18.16
N LEU A 80 -23.43 16.04 18.31
CA LEU A 80 -23.71 17.25 19.09
C LEU A 80 -24.89 18.05 18.49
N THR A 81 -24.92 18.19 17.16
CA THR A 81 -26.05 18.85 16.49
C THR A 81 -27.37 18.12 16.73
N LEU A 82 -27.35 16.77 16.74
CA LEU A 82 -28.53 15.97 17.06
C LEU A 82 -28.97 16.20 18.51
N LEU A 83 -28.05 16.24 19.45
CA LEU A 83 -28.36 16.42 20.87
C LEU A 83 -28.96 17.83 21.17
N ASP A 84 -28.42 18.87 20.52
CA ASP A 84 -28.78 20.25 20.82
C ASP A 84 -30.12 20.66 20.16
N VAL A 85 -30.33 20.33 18.89
CA VAL A 85 -31.45 20.92 18.12
C VAL A 85 -32.23 19.89 17.33
N ALA A 86 -31.56 18.94 16.70
CA ALA A 86 -32.17 18.13 15.66
C ALA A 86 -32.97 16.92 16.17
N LEU A 87 -32.88 16.52 17.43
CA LEU A 87 -33.70 15.44 18.01
C LEU A 87 -35.19 15.71 17.89
N LYS A 88 -35.59 17.00 17.86
CA LYS A 88 -36.98 17.43 17.73
C LYS A 88 -37.48 17.57 16.31
N ASP A 89 -36.58 17.49 15.31
CA ASP A 89 -36.89 17.61 13.89
C ASP A 89 -36.60 16.29 13.14
N ALA A 90 -37.64 15.49 12.98
CA ALA A 90 -37.53 14.20 12.29
C ALA A 90 -37.03 14.29 10.84
N SER A 91 -37.19 15.46 10.20
CA SER A 91 -36.78 15.67 8.80
C SER A 91 -35.24 15.66 8.61
N VAL A 92 -34.49 16.07 9.64
CA VAL A 92 -33.04 16.19 9.59
C VAL A 92 -32.32 15.09 10.37
N ASN A 93 -33.00 14.43 11.33
CA ASN A 93 -32.45 13.36 12.16
C ASN A 93 -31.79 12.27 11.34
N LYS A 94 -32.52 11.67 10.40
CA LYS A 94 -32.02 10.59 9.55
C LYS A 94 -30.78 11.00 8.79
N LYS A 95 -30.78 12.21 8.22
CA LYS A 95 -29.66 12.74 7.45
C LYS A 95 -28.39 12.92 8.30
N TYR A 96 -28.51 13.39 9.55
CA TYR A 96 -27.36 13.55 10.44
C TYR A 96 -26.84 12.21 10.95
N LEU A 97 -27.73 11.26 11.25
CA LEU A 97 -27.36 9.89 11.62
C LEU A 97 -26.63 9.19 10.48
N GLU A 98 -27.14 9.27 9.25
CA GLU A 98 -26.49 8.70 8.07
C GLU A 98 -25.08 9.30 7.83
N ARG A 99 -24.92 10.61 8.06
CA ARG A 99 -23.61 11.27 7.94
C ARG A 99 -22.65 10.86 9.05
N ALA A 100 -23.13 10.71 10.28
CA ALA A 100 -22.35 10.22 11.39
C ALA A 100 -21.91 8.76 11.12
N ASN A 101 -22.84 7.91 10.64
CA ASN A 101 -22.55 6.53 10.29
C ASN A 101 -21.46 6.43 9.21
N LYS A 102 -21.53 7.24 8.14
CA LYS A 102 -20.47 7.31 7.12
C LYS A 102 -19.10 7.69 7.70
N GLY A 103 -19.08 8.53 8.73
CA GLY A 103 -17.85 8.87 9.44
C GLY A 103 -17.28 7.69 10.22
N VAL A 104 -18.16 6.90 10.87
CA VAL A 104 -17.76 5.66 11.59
C VAL A 104 -17.27 4.59 10.59
N GLU A 105 -17.97 4.38 9.48
CA GLU A 105 -17.54 3.47 8.41
C GLU A 105 -16.14 3.83 7.92
N ARG A 106 -15.88 5.11 7.67
CA ARG A 106 -14.56 5.58 7.25
C ARG A 106 -13.48 5.29 8.30
N LEU A 107 -13.76 5.51 9.59
CA LEU A 107 -12.83 5.15 10.68
C LEU A 107 -12.53 3.66 10.68
N THR A 108 -13.56 2.83 10.52
CA THR A 108 -13.43 1.37 10.47
C THR A 108 -12.54 0.93 9.30
N TYR A 109 -12.68 1.53 8.12
CA TYR A 109 -11.82 1.26 6.97
C TYR A 109 -10.36 1.62 7.26
N ILE A 110 -10.10 2.82 7.81
CA ILE A 110 -8.73 3.25 8.13
C ILE A 110 -8.08 2.30 9.13
N VAL A 111 -8.82 1.86 10.17
CA VAL A 111 -8.30 0.94 11.18
C VAL A 111 -8.00 -0.44 10.57
N LYS A 112 -8.88 -0.97 9.70
CA LYS A 112 -8.65 -2.23 8.99
C LYS A 112 -7.41 -2.16 8.08
N ASP A 113 -7.28 -1.08 7.31
CA ASP A 113 -6.13 -0.83 6.43
C ASP A 113 -4.83 -0.79 7.24
N LEU A 114 -4.85 -0.12 8.41
CA LEU A 114 -3.70 0.00 9.29
C LEU A 114 -3.31 -1.34 9.93
N ASP A 115 -4.30 -2.11 10.40
CA ASP A 115 -4.07 -3.46 10.95
C ASP A 115 -3.44 -4.38 9.90
N LEU A 116 -3.95 -4.33 8.68
CA LEU A 116 -3.40 -5.10 7.57
C LEU A 116 -1.96 -4.69 7.24
N LEU A 117 -1.69 -3.39 7.08
CA LEU A 117 -0.32 -2.90 6.83
C LEU A 117 0.64 -3.37 7.93
N THR A 118 0.21 -3.27 9.20
CA THR A 118 1.02 -3.70 10.34
C THR A 118 1.30 -5.22 10.31
N LYS A 119 0.34 -6.01 9.82
CA LYS A 119 0.53 -7.46 9.63
C LYS A 119 1.49 -7.75 8.49
N LEU A 120 1.33 -7.09 7.33
CA LEU A 120 2.16 -7.28 6.15
C LEU A 120 3.62 -6.81 6.33
N GLU A 121 3.89 -5.90 7.28
CA GLU A 121 5.24 -5.43 7.61
C GLU A 121 6.04 -6.41 8.46
N LYS A 122 5.41 -7.40 9.05
CA LYS A 122 6.13 -8.44 9.77
C LYS A 122 6.78 -9.38 8.75
N GLU A 123 8.08 -9.61 8.91
CA GLU A 123 8.86 -10.51 8.02
C GLU A 123 8.28 -11.94 7.93
N ASP A 124 7.46 -12.36 8.90
CA ASP A 124 6.81 -13.68 8.97
C ASP A 124 5.34 -13.66 8.53
N THR A 125 4.93 -12.76 7.64
CA THR A 125 3.54 -12.80 7.13
C THR A 125 3.32 -14.09 6.35
N GLN A 126 2.65 -15.05 6.97
CA GLN A 126 2.23 -16.28 6.29
C GLN A 126 1.06 -15.95 5.36
N LEU A 127 1.29 -16.09 4.06
CA LEU A 127 0.25 -16.03 3.04
C LEU A 127 -0.43 -17.40 2.97
N GLU A 128 -1.74 -17.42 2.83
CA GLU A 128 -2.53 -18.63 2.59
C GLU A 128 -2.58 -18.92 1.09
N MET A 129 -1.48 -19.48 0.58
CA MET A 129 -1.29 -19.74 -0.85
C MET A 129 -2.17 -20.89 -1.31
N GLU A 130 -3.01 -20.66 -2.33
CA GLU A 130 -3.89 -21.64 -2.95
C GLU A 130 -3.96 -21.47 -4.48
N GLU A 131 -4.40 -22.50 -5.18
CA GLU A 131 -4.69 -22.42 -6.62
C GLU A 131 -6.12 -21.97 -6.84
N PHE A 132 -6.32 -20.97 -7.71
CA PHE A 132 -7.65 -20.50 -8.07
C PHE A 132 -7.66 -19.87 -9.47
N ASP A 133 -8.84 -19.76 -10.06
CA ASP A 133 -9.04 -19.04 -11.32
C ASP A 133 -9.10 -17.52 -11.07
N ILE A 134 -8.13 -16.78 -11.63
CA ILE A 134 -8.05 -15.32 -11.50
C ILE A 134 -9.21 -14.63 -12.21
N LEU A 135 -9.77 -15.21 -13.29
CA LEU A 135 -10.90 -14.63 -14.00
C LEU A 135 -12.19 -14.68 -13.17
N GLU A 136 -12.44 -15.79 -12.49
CA GLU A 136 -13.56 -15.90 -11.55
C GLU A 136 -13.41 -14.89 -10.40
N LEU A 137 -12.22 -14.71 -9.89
CA LEU A 137 -11.95 -13.74 -8.83
C LEU A 137 -12.21 -12.32 -9.32
N ILE A 138 -11.73 -11.94 -10.51
CA ILE A 138 -11.99 -10.61 -11.10
C ILE A 138 -13.49 -10.40 -11.27
N GLN A 139 -14.20 -11.40 -11.80
CA GLN A 139 -15.66 -11.33 -11.98
C GLN A 139 -16.39 -11.11 -10.65
N SER A 140 -15.97 -11.80 -9.59
CA SER A 140 -16.54 -11.61 -8.25
C SER A 140 -16.32 -10.21 -7.70
N VAL A 141 -15.18 -9.59 -8.02
CA VAL A 141 -14.87 -8.19 -7.64
C VAL A 141 -15.71 -7.21 -8.46
N PHE A 142 -15.98 -7.48 -9.74
CA PHE A 142 -16.88 -6.67 -10.54
C PHE A 142 -18.30 -6.67 -9.93
N GLU A 143 -18.82 -7.83 -9.57
CA GLU A 143 -20.13 -7.95 -8.90
C GLU A 143 -20.16 -7.21 -7.56
N LEU A 144 -19.08 -7.32 -6.77
CA LEU A 144 -18.94 -6.61 -5.50
C LEU A 144 -18.99 -5.07 -5.68
N LEU A 145 -18.42 -4.55 -6.76
CA LEU A 145 -18.28 -3.13 -7.01
C LEU A 145 -19.34 -2.55 -7.98
N GLU A 146 -20.24 -3.36 -8.49
CA GLU A 146 -21.29 -2.98 -9.47
C GLU A 146 -22.10 -1.74 -9.02
N MET A 147 -22.51 -1.72 -7.76
CA MET A 147 -23.28 -0.59 -7.22
C MET A 147 -22.49 0.72 -7.19
N GLU A 148 -21.19 0.66 -6.88
CA GLU A 148 -20.34 1.86 -6.83
C GLU A 148 -19.99 2.34 -8.24
N ALA A 149 -19.73 1.41 -9.16
CA ALA A 149 -19.51 1.70 -10.57
C ALA A 149 -20.76 2.35 -11.21
N SER A 150 -21.95 1.80 -10.97
CA SER A 150 -23.23 2.34 -11.43
C SER A 150 -23.49 3.76 -10.91
N LYS A 151 -23.20 4.05 -9.62
CA LYS A 151 -23.32 5.42 -9.06
C LYS A 151 -22.43 6.44 -9.77
N SER A 152 -21.28 5.99 -10.25
CA SER A 152 -20.29 6.80 -10.97
C SER A 152 -20.50 6.79 -12.49
N ASN A 153 -21.46 5.99 -13.00
CA ASN A 153 -21.67 5.70 -14.42
C ASN A 153 -20.39 5.19 -15.08
N ILE A 154 -19.70 4.24 -14.45
CA ILE A 154 -18.49 3.58 -14.97
C ILE A 154 -18.84 2.14 -15.30
N GLU A 155 -18.42 1.67 -16.47
CA GLU A 155 -18.57 0.30 -16.92
C GLU A 155 -17.33 -0.52 -16.51
N LEU A 156 -17.57 -1.71 -15.93
CA LEU A 156 -16.52 -2.66 -15.57
C LEU A 156 -16.54 -3.79 -16.59
N GLU A 157 -15.43 -4.02 -17.26
CA GLU A 157 -15.36 -5.04 -18.32
C GLU A 157 -13.99 -5.71 -18.41
N PHE A 158 -13.97 -6.89 -19.02
CA PHE A 158 -12.74 -7.50 -19.49
C PHE A 158 -12.35 -6.93 -20.87
N ASP A 159 -11.06 -6.83 -21.16
CA ASP A 159 -10.53 -6.41 -22.46
C ASP A 159 -10.95 -7.34 -23.61
N GLN A 160 -11.21 -8.61 -23.28
CA GLN A 160 -11.62 -9.62 -24.25
C GLN A 160 -12.43 -10.74 -23.56
N LYS A 161 -13.01 -11.60 -24.38
CA LYS A 161 -13.65 -12.82 -23.89
C LYS A 161 -12.60 -13.90 -23.67
N TYR A 162 -12.49 -14.37 -22.44
CA TYR A 162 -11.63 -15.48 -22.08
C TYR A 162 -12.37 -16.81 -22.22
N GLU A 163 -11.82 -17.75 -23.00
CA GLU A 163 -12.45 -19.06 -23.23
C GLU A 163 -12.00 -20.13 -22.22
N LYS A 164 -10.87 -19.92 -21.56
CA LYS A 164 -10.27 -20.87 -20.62
C LYS A 164 -9.94 -20.19 -19.30
N ALA A 165 -10.09 -20.93 -18.21
CA ALA A 165 -9.63 -20.53 -16.91
C ALA A 165 -8.12 -20.24 -16.91
N ILE A 166 -7.68 -19.28 -16.10
CA ILE A 166 -6.28 -18.95 -15.89
C ILE A 166 -5.99 -19.15 -14.41
N THR A 167 -5.33 -20.29 -14.10
CA THR A 167 -5.04 -20.66 -12.72
C THR A 167 -3.74 -19.99 -12.24
N VAL A 168 -3.80 -19.46 -11.03
CA VAL A 168 -2.68 -18.82 -10.35
C VAL A 168 -2.48 -19.44 -8.97
N TYR A 169 -1.25 -19.38 -8.45
CA TYR A 169 -0.91 -19.78 -7.09
C TYR A 169 -0.61 -18.55 -6.26
N ALA A 170 -1.56 -18.15 -5.41
CA ALA A 170 -1.49 -16.93 -4.63
C ALA A 170 -2.44 -17.00 -3.41
N ASP A 171 -2.34 -16.02 -2.51
CA ASP A 171 -3.36 -15.83 -1.46
C ASP A 171 -4.58 -15.13 -2.07
N ARG A 172 -5.65 -15.92 -2.25
CA ARG A 172 -6.88 -15.48 -2.93
C ARG A 172 -7.51 -14.27 -2.27
N GLU A 173 -7.56 -14.23 -0.93
CA GLU A 173 -8.15 -13.11 -0.19
C GLU A 173 -7.33 -11.83 -0.39
N ARG A 174 -6.01 -11.93 -0.37
CA ARG A 174 -5.11 -10.81 -0.61
C ARG A 174 -5.16 -10.31 -2.03
N VAL A 175 -5.20 -11.20 -3.02
CA VAL A 175 -5.36 -10.82 -4.43
C VAL A 175 -6.73 -10.16 -4.66
N GLN A 176 -7.81 -10.65 -4.04
CA GLN A 176 -9.10 -9.98 -4.07
C GLN A 176 -9.01 -8.55 -3.53
N GLN A 177 -8.27 -8.34 -2.46
CA GLN A 177 -8.06 -7.01 -1.89
C GLN A 177 -7.26 -6.10 -2.83
N VAL A 178 -6.24 -6.62 -3.53
CA VAL A 178 -5.49 -5.88 -4.56
C VAL A 178 -6.45 -5.42 -5.67
N LEU A 179 -7.21 -6.34 -6.24
CA LEU A 179 -8.19 -6.04 -7.30
C LEU A 179 -9.24 -5.02 -6.83
N THR A 180 -9.79 -5.21 -5.64
CA THR A 180 -10.77 -4.28 -5.06
C THR A 180 -10.20 -2.87 -4.93
N ASN A 181 -8.97 -2.72 -4.44
CA ASN A 181 -8.32 -1.43 -4.30
C ASN A 181 -8.06 -0.74 -5.66
N LEU A 182 -7.56 -1.50 -6.64
CA LEU A 182 -7.25 -0.96 -7.97
C LEU A 182 -8.52 -0.58 -8.73
N ILE A 183 -9.53 -1.45 -8.76
CA ILE A 183 -10.80 -1.20 -9.44
C ILE A 183 -11.58 -0.07 -8.76
N MET A 184 -11.59 -0.02 -7.41
CA MET A 184 -12.21 1.08 -6.68
C MET A 184 -11.51 2.42 -6.96
N ASN A 185 -10.17 2.43 -7.11
CA ASN A 185 -9.45 3.63 -7.52
C ASN A 185 -9.83 4.06 -8.93
N SER A 186 -9.94 3.13 -9.87
CA SER A 186 -10.40 3.40 -11.23
C SER A 186 -11.82 4.00 -11.25
N ILE A 187 -12.78 3.43 -10.48
CA ILE A 187 -14.13 3.98 -10.33
C ILE A 187 -14.10 5.40 -9.74
N LYS A 188 -13.24 5.65 -8.78
CA LYS A 188 -13.18 6.91 -8.03
C LYS A 188 -12.56 8.05 -8.83
N TYR A 189 -11.56 7.75 -9.66
CA TYR A 189 -10.82 8.72 -10.47
C TYR A 189 -11.17 8.67 -11.95
N GLY A 190 -12.06 7.75 -12.34
CA GLY A 190 -12.60 7.63 -13.68
C GLY A 190 -13.39 8.86 -14.12
N LYS A 191 -13.50 9.04 -15.43
CA LYS A 191 -14.39 10.05 -16.05
C LYS A 191 -15.83 9.57 -16.00
N GLN A 192 -16.76 10.50 -15.95
CA GLN A 192 -18.18 10.20 -16.06
C GLN A 192 -18.47 9.46 -17.37
N LYS A 193 -19.19 8.34 -17.36
CA LYS A 193 -19.37 7.42 -18.48
C LYS A 193 -18.06 6.82 -18.98
N GLY A 194 -17.12 6.61 -18.09
CA GLY A 194 -15.85 5.96 -18.36
C GLY A 194 -15.94 4.45 -18.26
N THR A 195 -14.85 3.80 -18.58
CA THR A 195 -14.66 2.35 -18.47
C THR A 195 -13.47 2.01 -17.58
N THR A 196 -13.62 0.92 -16.84
CA THR A 196 -12.53 0.22 -16.18
C THR A 196 -12.38 -1.13 -16.85
N GLU A 197 -11.30 -1.30 -17.58
CA GLU A 197 -10.97 -2.52 -18.31
C GLU A 197 -9.96 -3.35 -17.52
N VAL A 198 -10.21 -4.65 -17.38
CA VAL A 198 -9.25 -5.56 -16.74
C VAL A 198 -8.78 -6.60 -17.75
N SER A 199 -7.47 -6.73 -17.91
CA SER A 199 -6.87 -7.72 -18.79
C SER A 199 -5.95 -8.66 -18.02
N VAL A 200 -5.87 -9.91 -18.50
CA VAL A 200 -4.98 -10.94 -17.96
C VAL A 200 -4.19 -11.57 -19.10
N GLN A 201 -2.87 -11.48 -19.04
CA GLN A 201 -1.99 -11.96 -20.09
C GLN A 201 -0.87 -12.82 -19.52
N SER A 202 -0.58 -13.96 -20.15
CA SER A 202 0.65 -14.71 -19.85
C SER A 202 1.84 -13.98 -20.43
N ILE A 203 2.86 -13.71 -19.61
CA ILE A 203 4.08 -13.03 -20.03
C ILE A 203 5.27 -13.98 -20.12
N PHE A 204 5.27 -15.07 -19.32
CA PHE A 204 6.23 -16.16 -19.34
C PHE A 204 5.47 -17.47 -19.10
N GLU A 205 6.18 -18.63 -19.20
CA GLU A 205 5.56 -19.95 -19.01
C GLU A 205 4.83 -20.06 -17.65
N ASN A 206 5.41 -19.47 -16.60
CA ASN A 206 4.91 -19.55 -15.22
C ASN A 206 4.45 -18.22 -14.63
N LYS A 207 4.21 -17.18 -15.44
CA LYS A 207 3.77 -15.88 -14.96
C LYS A 207 2.69 -15.27 -15.81
N ILE A 208 1.76 -14.62 -15.13
CA ILE A 208 0.78 -13.71 -15.74
C ILE A 208 1.01 -12.28 -15.28
N ILE A 209 0.47 -11.35 -16.04
CA ILE A 209 0.28 -9.97 -15.64
C ILE A 209 -1.22 -9.65 -15.69
N VAL A 210 -1.74 -9.06 -14.63
CA VAL A 210 -3.09 -8.52 -14.53
C VAL A 210 -2.98 -7.02 -14.65
N ARG A 211 -3.75 -6.39 -15.56
CA ARG A 211 -3.80 -4.95 -15.75
C ARG A 211 -5.20 -4.44 -15.44
N VAL A 212 -5.27 -3.35 -14.71
CA VAL A 212 -6.49 -2.58 -14.44
C VAL A 212 -6.29 -1.21 -15.06
N ARG A 213 -7.00 -0.93 -16.13
CA ARG A 213 -6.90 0.29 -16.93
C ARG A 213 -8.16 1.12 -16.79
N ASP A 214 -8.01 2.40 -16.61
CA ASP A 214 -9.08 3.39 -16.66
C ASP A 214 -8.82 4.47 -17.71
N ASN A 215 -9.88 5.07 -18.20
CA ASN A 215 -9.84 6.24 -19.08
C ASN A 215 -10.15 7.53 -18.31
N GLY A 216 -9.73 7.60 -17.04
CA GLY A 216 -9.99 8.67 -16.11
C GLY A 216 -9.16 9.94 -16.33
N GLU A 217 -8.93 10.67 -15.23
CA GLU A 217 -8.19 11.94 -15.24
C GLU A 217 -6.68 11.74 -15.47
N GLY A 218 -6.18 10.51 -15.29
CA GLY A 218 -4.75 10.22 -15.32
C GLY A 218 -3.99 10.87 -14.17
N ILE A 219 -2.66 10.69 -14.17
CA ILE A 219 -1.76 11.11 -13.11
C ILE A 219 -0.56 11.79 -13.76
N GLU A 220 -0.13 12.92 -13.24
CA GLU A 220 1.07 13.61 -13.69
C GLU A 220 2.33 12.84 -13.32
N GLU A 221 3.35 12.87 -14.18
CA GLU A 221 4.58 12.08 -14.06
C GLU A 221 5.31 12.31 -12.73
N GLU A 222 5.28 13.54 -12.21
CA GLU A 222 5.92 13.89 -10.93
C GLU A 222 5.35 13.14 -9.72
N HIS A 223 4.10 12.64 -9.83
CA HIS A 223 3.42 11.92 -8.76
C HIS A 223 3.65 10.39 -8.81
N LEU A 224 3.99 9.84 -9.99
CA LEU A 224 4.10 8.38 -10.19
C LEU A 224 5.05 7.68 -9.20
N PRO A 225 6.26 8.22 -8.92
CA PRO A 225 7.18 7.56 -7.99
C PRO A 225 6.66 7.44 -6.56
N ARG A 226 5.70 8.28 -6.20
CA ARG A 226 5.19 8.42 -4.83
C ARG A 226 3.84 7.77 -4.59
N LEU A 227 3.18 7.26 -5.62
CA LEU A 227 1.80 6.74 -5.53
C LEU A 227 1.63 5.60 -4.52
N PHE A 228 2.68 4.81 -4.33
CA PHE A 228 2.67 3.68 -3.40
C PHE A 228 3.15 4.06 -1.98
N GLU A 229 3.50 5.34 -1.74
CA GLU A 229 3.80 5.83 -0.39
C GLU A 229 2.51 5.86 0.44
N ARG A 230 2.63 5.56 1.73
CA ARG A 230 1.49 5.57 2.67
C ARG A 230 0.96 7.00 2.84
N PHE A 231 -0.36 7.14 2.82
CA PHE A 231 -1.07 8.42 2.95
C PHE A 231 -0.78 9.41 1.80
N TYR A 232 -0.06 9.00 0.78
CA TYR A 232 0.17 9.86 -0.38
C TYR A 232 -1.10 10.04 -1.20
N ARG A 233 -1.32 11.26 -1.64
CA ARG A 233 -2.44 11.65 -2.50
C ARG A 233 -1.99 12.77 -3.42
N VAL A 234 -2.33 12.67 -4.71
CA VAL A 234 -2.05 13.69 -5.71
C VAL A 234 -2.72 15.01 -5.34
N ASP A 235 -3.97 14.97 -4.90
CA ASP A 235 -4.75 16.14 -4.51
C ASP A 235 -4.65 16.45 -3.00
N LYS A 236 -3.87 17.46 -2.62
CA LYS A 236 -3.86 18.04 -1.26
C LYS A 236 -4.94 19.11 -1.05
N SER A 237 -5.50 19.71 -2.11
CA SER A 237 -6.11 21.03 -2.01
C SER A 237 -7.64 21.11 -2.12
N GLY A 238 -8.38 20.07 -2.47
CA GLY A 238 -9.79 20.40 -2.71
C GLY A 238 -10.83 19.30 -2.73
N ASN A 239 -10.55 18.16 -3.27
CA ASN A 239 -11.56 17.12 -3.41
C ASN A 239 -11.58 16.10 -2.26
N ARG A 240 -11.63 16.61 -0.99
CA ARG A 240 -12.00 15.78 0.19
C ARG A 240 -13.31 15.01 -0.02
N ARG A 241 -14.11 15.40 -1.02
CA ARG A 241 -15.36 14.72 -1.39
C ARG A 241 -15.16 13.35 -1.99
N ARG A 242 -14.04 13.10 -2.68
CA ARG A 242 -13.75 11.79 -3.29
C ARG A 242 -13.25 10.73 -2.30
N GLY A 243 -13.00 11.10 -1.03
CA GLY A 243 -12.63 10.14 0.05
C GLY A 243 -11.34 9.38 -0.22
N GLY A 244 -10.92 8.53 0.71
CA GLY A 244 -9.74 7.67 0.63
C GLY A 244 -8.70 8.05 1.67
N SER A 245 -8.09 7.02 2.28
CA SER A 245 -7.05 7.14 3.32
C SER A 245 -5.66 7.42 2.75
N GLY A 246 -5.44 7.14 1.46
CA GLY A 246 -4.10 7.10 0.87
C GLY A 246 -3.32 5.84 1.24
N LEU A 247 -3.98 4.82 1.80
CA LEU A 247 -3.37 3.55 2.17
C LEU A 247 -3.56 2.46 1.12
N GLY A 248 -4.60 2.55 0.28
CA GLY A 248 -4.97 1.49 -0.64
C GLY A 248 -3.85 1.04 -1.58
N LEU A 249 -3.14 1.96 -2.24
CA LEU A 249 -2.03 1.62 -3.14
C LEU A 249 -0.80 1.11 -2.37
N ALA A 250 -0.55 1.61 -1.16
CA ALA A 250 0.50 1.07 -0.29
C ALA A 250 0.19 -0.38 0.11
N ILE A 251 -1.07 -0.68 0.42
CA ILE A 251 -1.54 -2.06 0.70
C ILE A 251 -1.33 -2.95 -0.53
N VAL A 252 -1.72 -2.48 -1.72
CA VAL A 252 -1.51 -3.21 -2.98
C VAL A 252 -0.05 -3.58 -3.14
N LYS A 253 0.86 -2.61 -3.01
CA LYS A 253 2.30 -2.83 -3.11
C LYS A 253 2.78 -3.88 -2.10
N HIS A 254 2.45 -3.75 -0.82
CA HIS A 254 2.87 -4.69 0.22
C HIS A 254 2.34 -6.11 -0.01
N ILE A 255 1.09 -6.27 -0.46
CA ILE A 255 0.54 -7.59 -0.80
C ILE A 255 1.32 -8.22 -1.95
N ILE A 256 1.56 -7.48 -3.03
CA ILE A 256 2.29 -8.00 -4.19
C ILE A 256 3.75 -8.32 -3.85
N GLU A 257 4.42 -7.46 -3.09
CA GLU A 257 5.79 -7.73 -2.60
C GLU A 257 5.84 -8.95 -1.67
N ALA A 258 4.83 -9.18 -0.83
CA ALA A 258 4.73 -10.37 0.01
C ALA A 258 4.60 -11.67 -0.82
N HIS A 259 3.97 -11.59 -2.00
CA HIS A 259 3.94 -12.69 -2.99
C HIS A 259 5.24 -12.82 -3.79
N LYS A 260 6.25 -11.98 -3.55
CA LYS A 260 7.52 -11.88 -4.30
C LYS A 260 7.28 -11.51 -5.77
N GLU A 261 6.23 -10.77 -6.04
CA GLU A 261 5.79 -10.32 -7.35
C GLU A 261 5.94 -8.79 -7.48
N GLN A 262 5.63 -8.24 -8.65
CA GLN A 262 5.89 -6.85 -8.99
C GLN A 262 4.61 -6.10 -9.32
N ILE A 263 4.55 -4.83 -8.93
CA ILE A 263 3.48 -3.88 -9.26
C ILE A 263 4.06 -2.75 -10.11
N PHE A 264 3.33 -2.33 -11.13
CA PHE A 264 3.70 -1.25 -12.04
C PHE A 264 2.55 -0.25 -12.17
N VAL A 265 2.88 0.96 -12.58
CA VAL A 265 1.91 1.99 -12.94
C VAL A 265 2.39 2.75 -14.17
N GLU A 266 1.49 2.92 -15.12
CA GLU A 266 1.65 3.81 -16.27
C GLU A 266 0.45 4.75 -16.32
N SER A 267 0.69 6.03 -16.48
CA SER A 267 -0.40 7.01 -16.51
C SER A 267 0.01 8.25 -17.27
N GLN A 268 -0.99 8.85 -17.90
CA GLN A 268 -0.85 10.13 -18.56
C GLN A 268 -2.04 11.02 -18.20
N ALA A 269 -1.75 12.23 -17.73
CA ALA A 269 -2.77 13.21 -17.37
C ALA A 269 -3.77 13.41 -18.51
N GLU A 270 -5.06 13.53 -18.18
CA GLU A 270 -6.20 13.68 -19.10
C GLU A 270 -6.52 12.45 -19.99
N ILE A 271 -5.69 11.39 -19.95
CA ILE A 271 -5.89 10.17 -20.76
C ILE A 271 -6.43 9.03 -19.89
N GLY A 272 -5.75 8.71 -18.78
CA GLY A 272 -6.10 7.63 -17.87
C GLY A 272 -4.90 6.99 -17.21
N SER A 273 -5.13 5.92 -16.47
CA SER A 273 -4.09 5.19 -15.74
C SER A 273 -4.22 3.68 -15.97
N GLU A 274 -3.09 3.00 -15.94
CA GLU A 274 -3.01 1.55 -15.92
C GLU A 274 -2.14 1.10 -14.74
N PHE A 275 -2.72 0.31 -13.86
CA PHE A 275 -2.01 -0.39 -12.80
C PHE A 275 -1.90 -1.86 -13.16
N SER A 276 -0.69 -2.43 -13.09
CA SER A 276 -0.49 -3.82 -13.46
C SER A 276 0.37 -4.54 -12.44
N PHE A 277 0.06 -5.80 -12.19
CA PHE A 277 0.83 -6.64 -11.27
C PHE A 277 0.99 -8.05 -11.80
N THR A 278 2.08 -8.70 -11.38
CA THR A 278 2.37 -10.08 -11.76
C THR A 278 1.87 -11.07 -10.72
N LEU A 279 1.55 -12.30 -11.16
CA LEU A 279 1.28 -13.47 -10.31
C LEU A 279 1.92 -14.71 -10.91
N GLU A 280 2.21 -15.68 -10.05
CA GLU A 280 2.66 -17.01 -10.48
C GLU A 280 1.48 -17.78 -11.10
N LYS A 281 1.69 -18.23 -12.35
CA LYS A 281 0.73 -19.08 -13.06
C LYS A 281 1.00 -20.54 -12.74
N THR A 282 -0.04 -21.29 -12.45
CA THR A 282 0.04 -22.76 -12.40
C THR A 282 -0.72 -23.34 -13.58
N ASP A 283 -0.08 -24.29 -14.27
CA ASP A 283 -0.80 -25.14 -15.19
C ASP A 283 -1.56 -26.15 -14.33
N LEU A 284 -2.88 -26.22 -14.47
CA LEU A 284 -3.67 -27.32 -13.89
C LEU A 284 -3.00 -28.60 -14.34
N ILE A 285 -2.32 -29.30 -13.42
CA ILE A 285 -1.95 -30.70 -13.67
C ILE A 285 -3.30 -31.40 -13.76
N GLU A 286 -3.75 -31.65 -15.01
CA GLU A 286 -4.89 -32.55 -15.21
C GLU A 286 -4.54 -33.83 -14.45
N ALA A 287 -5.26 -34.03 -13.33
CA ALA A 287 -5.16 -35.27 -12.59
C ALA A 287 -5.65 -36.37 -13.51
N VAL A 288 -4.69 -37.15 -14.03
CA VAL A 288 -4.92 -38.35 -14.83
C VAL A 288 -5.56 -39.44 -13.99
#